data_c22388da968e9c84146d1672b1850088
#
_entry.id   c22388da968e9c84146d1672b1850088
#
_cell.length_a   1.000
_cell.length_b   1.000
_cell.length_c   1.000
_cell.angle_alpha   90.00
_cell.angle_beta   90.00
_cell.angle_gamma   90.00
#
_symmetry.space_group_name_H-M   'P 1'
#
loop_
_entity.id
_entity.type
_entity.pdbx_description
1 polymer ?
#
loop_
_entity_poly.entity_id
_entity_poly.type
_entity_poly.pdbx_seq_one_letter_code
_entity_poly.pdbx_strand_id
1 'polypeptide(L)'
;MAKFSTQNNLRGLAKFVRQNRGRLLIGYLSYDLAYELHGLRTSLPANQQLPQIYFLAFDTWRQITQQEILTANLPTTPGTQNFKPKLTLPQYQKIFRQIQTYLRMGEIYQINFTHPLTGATDLSARTLFAKILAVNPIPNALYLEGENFEILSFSPESFLKIQNNQIETRPIKGTAARTAIPAKDLSLKKSLQESPKEKAELNMITDLLRNDLNQVCRPGSVQLTAARLFQKCPQVWHTYSRITGTLATSPLAALLKMFPGGSVTGCPKKRALEIIEELESQRRGLYTGAIGQIDPQGNLDFRIAIRTIIKKQTRLSLQVGSGIVIDSTAEAEFAETLQKAKPFLQALA
;
A
#
# COMPACT_ATOMS: atom_id res chain seq x y z
N MET A 1 4.70 -27.10 -0.14
CA MET A 1 4.38 -25.74 0.33
C MET A 1 4.44 -25.71 1.85
N ALA A 2 5.16 -24.76 2.46
CA ALA A 2 5.16 -24.51 3.90
C ALA A 2 4.47 -23.17 4.20
N LYS A 3 3.88 -23.04 5.40
CA LYS A 3 3.13 -21.85 5.81
C LYS A 3 3.64 -21.34 7.15
N PHE A 4 3.69 -20.02 7.29
CA PHE A 4 3.89 -19.30 8.53
C PHE A 4 2.76 -18.28 8.73
N SER A 5 2.06 -18.38 9.85
CA SER A 5 0.93 -17.51 10.19
C SER A 5 0.95 -17.23 11.69
N THR A 6 0.96 -15.93 12.06
CA THR A 6 1.02 -15.53 13.47
C THR A 6 0.49 -14.11 13.66
N GLN A 7 0.19 -13.76 14.90
CA GLN A 7 -0.19 -12.37 15.23
C GLN A 7 1.05 -11.47 15.36
N ASN A 8 2.12 -11.88 16.06
CA ASN A 8 3.25 -10.98 16.32
C ASN A 8 4.61 -11.70 16.51
N ASN A 9 4.80 -12.87 15.96
CA ASN A 9 6.04 -13.63 16.18
C ASN A 9 7.14 -13.29 15.14
N LEU A 10 7.78 -12.13 15.28
CA LEU A 10 8.87 -11.68 14.40
C LEU A 10 10.09 -12.62 14.43
N ARG A 11 10.43 -13.22 15.60
CA ARG A 11 11.51 -14.22 15.71
C ARG A 11 11.16 -15.47 14.93
N GLY A 12 9.90 -15.92 15.00
CA GLY A 12 9.37 -17.02 14.21
C GLY A 12 9.45 -16.74 12.71
N LEU A 13 9.12 -15.53 12.26
CA LEU A 13 9.27 -15.11 10.87
C LEU A 13 10.72 -15.23 10.40
N ALA A 14 11.67 -14.71 11.18
CA ALA A 14 13.09 -14.79 10.83
C ALA A 14 13.58 -16.24 10.76
N LYS A 15 13.12 -17.11 11.66
CA LYS A 15 13.40 -18.55 11.61
C LYS A 15 12.78 -19.20 10.36
N PHE A 16 11.53 -18.89 10.05
CA PHE A 16 10.81 -19.42 8.88
C PHE A 16 11.52 -19.02 7.57
N VAL A 17 11.87 -17.76 7.40
CA VAL A 17 12.62 -17.28 6.22
C VAL A 17 13.95 -18.00 6.07
N ARG A 18 14.70 -18.15 7.17
CA ARG A 18 15.97 -18.86 7.15
C ARG A 18 15.85 -20.35 6.79
N GLN A 19 14.83 -21.03 7.32
CA GLN A 19 14.57 -22.46 7.05
C GLN A 19 14.06 -22.72 5.64
N ASN A 20 13.51 -21.71 4.97
CA ASN A 20 12.96 -21.81 3.61
C ASN A 20 13.84 -21.08 2.58
N ARG A 21 15.14 -20.91 2.83
CA ARG A 21 16.08 -20.40 1.82
C ARG A 21 16.06 -21.29 0.58
N GLY A 22 16.16 -20.70 -0.59
CA GLY A 22 16.09 -21.42 -1.86
C GLY A 22 14.65 -21.63 -2.36
N ARG A 23 13.64 -21.21 -1.60
CA ARG A 23 12.22 -21.25 -1.97
C ARG A 23 11.70 -19.84 -2.30
N LEU A 24 10.63 -19.78 -3.09
CA LEU A 24 9.88 -18.55 -3.26
C LEU A 24 8.93 -18.37 -2.07
N LEU A 25 9.06 -17.27 -1.34
CA LEU A 25 8.14 -16.92 -0.27
C LEU A 25 7.24 -15.78 -0.74
N ILE A 26 5.93 -15.94 -0.57
CA ILE A 26 4.93 -14.89 -0.85
C ILE A 26 4.14 -14.65 0.42
N GLY A 27 3.91 -13.37 0.77
CA GLY A 27 3.20 -13.08 2.00
C GLY A 27 3.06 -11.60 2.29
N TYR A 28 2.66 -11.30 3.53
CA TYR A 28 2.44 -9.94 3.96
C TYR A 28 2.78 -9.72 5.44
N LEU A 29 2.96 -8.44 5.75
CA LEU A 29 3.02 -7.86 7.08
C LEU A 29 1.84 -6.89 7.23
N SER A 30 0.99 -7.11 8.24
CA SER A 30 -0.10 -6.20 8.58
C SER A 30 0.45 -4.87 9.10
N TYR A 31 -0.22 -3.75 8.77
CA TYR A 31 0.12 -2.43 9.34
C TYR A 31 0.13 -2.42 10.86
N ASP A 32 -0.72 -3.23 11.48
CA ASP A 32 -0.86 -3.29 12.94
C ASP A 32 0.43 -3.70 13.67
N LEU A 33 1.38 -4.36 12.99
CA LEU A 33 2.73 -4.61 13.51
C LEU A 33 3.52 -3.33 13.81
N ALA A 34 3.15 -2.22 13.18
CA ALA A 34 3.82 -0.94 13.40
C ALA A 34 3.75 -0.51 14.87
N TYR A 35 2.64 -0.78 15.56
CA TYR A 35 2.50 -0.42 16.97
C TYR A 35 3.55 -1.13 17.82
N GLU A 36 3.73 -2.43 17.65
CA GLU A 36 4.75 -3.19 18.36
C GLU A 36 6.17 -2.76 17.98
N LEU A 37 6.45 -2.61 16.67
CA LEU A 37 7.77 -2.22 16.17
C LEU A 37 8.21 -0.83 16.66
N HIS A 38 7.26 0.07 16.92
CA HIS A 38 7.51 1.42 17.44
C HIS A 38 7.28 1.56 18.96
N GLY A 39 7.06 0.45 19.68
CA GLY A 39 6.85 0.45 21.13
C GLY A 39 5.53 1.09 21.56
N LEU A 40 4.52 1.07 20.69
CA LEU A 40 3.18 1.57 20.94
C LEU A 40 2.21 0.41 21.24
N ARG A 41 1.11 0.72 21.90
CA ARG A 41 -0.02 -0.20 22.08
C ARG A 41 -1.21 0.30 21.30
N THR A 42 -2.07 -0.61 20.86
CA THR A 42 -3.33 -0.29 20.19
C THR A 42 -4.50 -0.83 20.98
N SER A 43 -5.48 0.02 21.22
CA SER A 43 -6.79 -0.31 21.82
C SER A 43 -7.87 -0.47 20.76
N LEU A 44 -7.60 -0.07 19.52
CA LEU A 44 -8.56 -0.13 18.44
C LEU A 44 -9.01 -1.57 18.15
N PRO A 45 -10.31 -1.78 17.86
CA PRO A 45 -10.83 -3.08 17.51
C PRO A 45 -10.23 -3.59 16.20
N ALA A 46 -9.93 -4.90 16.14
CA ALA A 46 -9.42 -5.53 14.93
C ALA A 46 -10.49 -5.51 13.82
N ASN A 47 -10.10 -5.03 12.63
CA ASN A 47 -11.02 -4.89 11.51
C ASN A 47 -11.38 -6.22 10.84
N GLN A 48 -10.41 -7.11 10.62
CA GLN A 48 -10.56 -8.22 9.67
C GLN A 48 -10.18 -9.57 10.23
N GLN A 49 -9.69 -9.64 11.45
CA GLN A 49 -9.23 -10.89 12.08
C GLN A 49 -8.28 -11.72 11.19
N LEU A 50 -7.39 -11.03 10.46
CA LEU A 50 -6.31 -11.66 9.70
C LEU A 50 -5.10 -11.88 10.61
N PRO A 51 -4.25 -12.87 10.32
CA PRO A 51 -2.91 -12.91 10.90
C PRO A 51 -2.15 -11.62 10.62
N GLN A 52 -1.36 -11.13 11.57
CA GLN A 52 -0.54 -9.93 11.31
C GLN A 52 0.66 -10.24 10.41
N ILE A 53 1.12 -11.49 10.44
CA ILE A 53 2.20 -11.99 9.58
C ILE A 53 1.70 -13.27 8.90
N TYR A 54 1.78 -13.30 7.59
CA TYR A 54 1.39 -14.48 6.82
C TYR A 54 2.34 -14.68 5.64
N PHE A 55 2.97 -15.86 5.56
CA PHE A 55 3.86 -16.25 4.47
C PHE A 55 3.62 -17.69 4.03
N LEU A 56 3.67 -17.89 2.73
CA LEU A 56 3.69 -19.20 2.08
C LEU A 56 5.05 -19.39 1.41
N ALA A 57 5.64 -20.60 1.55
CA ALA A 57 6.87 -20.96 0.89
C ALA A 57 6.59 -22.06 -0.16
N PHE A 58 7.04 -21.80 -1.40
CA PHE A 58 6.78 -22.65 -2.56
C PHE A 58 8.09 -23.28 -3.04
N ASP A 59 8.08 -24.60 -3.25
CA ASP A 59 9.20 -25.35 -3.84
C ASP A 59 9.25 -25.18 -5.35
N THR A 60 8.07 -25.07 -5.97
CA THR A 60 7.91 -24.90 -7.42
C THR A 60 6.92 -23.81 -7.71
N TRP A 61 7.15 -23.06 -8.76
CA TRP A 61 6.24 -22.03 -9.30
C TRP A 61 6.41 -21.95 -10.81
N ARG A 62 5.45 -21.37 -11.48
CA ARG A 62 5.56 -21.02 -12.89
C ARG A 62 5.25 -19.57 -13.13
N GLN A 63 5.90 -18.97 -14.09
CA GLN A 63 5.53 -17.66 -14.58
C GLN A 63 4.38 -17.80 -15.57
N ILE A 64 3.36 -16.95 -15.41
CA ILE A 64 2.20 -16.85 -16.31
C ILE A 64 2.05 -15.40 -16.76
N THR A 65 1.47 -15.21 -17.95
CA THR A 65 1.16 -13.89 -18.48
C THR A 65 -0.17 -13.37 -17.92
N GLN A 66 -0.36 -12.05 -17.95
CA GLN A 66 -1.65 -11.45 -17.61
C GLN A 66 -2.78 -12.00 -18.51
N GLN A 67 -2.50 -12.29 -19.77
CA GLN A 67 -3.48 -12.81 -20.70
C GLN A 67 -3.98 -14.21 -20.28
N GLU A 68 -3.11 -15.08 -19.78
CA GLU A 68 -3.52 -16.39 -19.26
C GLU A 68 -4.49 -16.27 -18.08
N ILE A 69 -4.29 -15.23 -17.23
CA ILE A 69 -5.23 -14.95 -16.12
C ILE A 69 -6.58 -14.50 -16.65
N LEU A 70 -6.60 -13.61 -17.68
CA LEU A 70 -7.81 -13.02 -18.23
C LEU A 70 -8.62 -14.00 -19.10
N THR A 71 -7.96 -14.97 -19.74
CA THR A 71 -8.64 -15.99 -20.56
C THR A 71 -9.21 -17.15 -19.73
N ALA A 72 -8.84 -17.27 -18.46
CA ALA A 72 -9.47 -18.22 -17.57
C ALA A 72 -10.93 -17.82 -17.34
N ASN A 73 -11.87 -18.58 -17.91
CA ASN A 73 -13.34 -18.42 -17.93
C ASN A 73 -13.89 -17.41 -16.91
N LEU A 74 -14.05 -16.15 -17.34
CA LEU A 74 -14.70 -15.12 -16.55
C LEU A 74 -16.21 -15.27 -16.70
N PRO A 75 -16.97 -15.53 -15.65
CA PRO A 75 -18.42 -15.51 -15.72
C PRO A 75 -18.90 -14.12 -16.09
N THR A 76 -19.88 -14.06 -16.99
CA THR A 76 -20.51 -12.83 -17.47
C THR A 76 -21.55 -12.27 -16.51
N THR A 77 -21.85 -12.97 -15.42
CA THR A 77 -22.84 -12.55 -14.43
C THR A 77 -22.39 -11.30 -13.68
N PRO A 78 -23.22 -10.23 -13.62
CA PRO A 78 -22.99 -9.12 -12.73
C PRO A 78 -22.99 -9.60 -11.27
N GLY A 79 -22.00 -9.18 -10.49
CA GLY A 79 -22.04 -9.40 -9.05
C GLY A 79 -22.92 -8.35 -8.40
N THR A 80 -23.80 -8.74 -7.49
CA THR A 80 -24.53 -7.81 -6.63
C THR A 80 -23.55 -7.07 -5.72
N GLN A 81 -23.68 -5.74 -5.65
CA GLN A 81 -22.71 -4.91 -4.93
C GLN A 81 -23.36 -3.82 -4.13
N ASN A 82 -22.82 -3.65 -2.94
CA ASN A 82 -23.08 -2.49 -2.11
C ASN A 82 -21.82 -2.10 -1.34
N PHE A 83 -20.75 -1.65 -2.05
CA PHE A 83 -19.66 -1.00 -1.35
C PHE A 83 -20.12 0.36 -0.83
N LYS A 84 -20.13 0.50 0.49
CA LYS A 84 -20.49 1.76 1.15
C LYS A 84 -19.34 2.20 2.05
N PRO A 85 -18.97 3.50 2.01
CA PRO A 85 -18.07 4.04 3.02
C PRO A 85 -18.75 3.95 4.39
N LYS A 86 -18.02 3.53 5.40
CA LYS A 86 -18.49 3.54 6.79
C LYS A 86 -18.43 4.93 7.41
N LEU A 87 -17.76 5.87 6.76
CA LEU A 87 -17.60 7.24 7.21
C LEU A 87 -18.34 8.17 6.26
N THR A 88 -19.17 9.06 6.79
CA THR A 88 -19.85 10.13 6.03
C THR A 88 -18.97 11.36 5.94
N LEU A 89 -19.21 12.26 4.96
CA LEU A 89 -18.46 13.51 4.85
C LEU A 89 -18.51 14.36 6.15
N PRO A 90 -19.64 14.56 6.83
CA PRO A 90 -19.64 15.31 8.10
C PRO A 90 -18.78 14.68 9.20
N GLN A 91 -18.76 13.35 9.29
CA GLN A 91 -17.88 12.64 10.23
C GLN A 91 -16.41 12.83 9.86
N TYR A 92 -16.08 12.72 8.56
CA TYR A 92 -14.73 12.99 8.05
C TYR A 92 -14.28 14.41 8.36
N GLN A 93 -15.14 15.43 8.12
CA GLN A 93 -14.86 16.84 8.43
C GLN A 93 -14.56 17.06 9.92
N LYS A 94 -15.25 16.34 10.81
CA LYS A 94 -14.96 16.42 12.26
C LYS A 94 -13.55 15.95 12.59
N ILE A 95 -13.15 14.80 12.07
CA ILE A 95 -11.81 14.22 12.27
C ILE A 95 -10.76 15.10 11.57
N PHE A 96 -11.04 15.56 10.36
CA PHE A 96 -10.15 16.43 9.60
C PHE A 96 -9.80 17.72 10.39
N ARG A 97 -10.75 18.32 11.09
CA ARG A 97 -10.48 19.49 11.96
C ARG A 97 -9.51 19.16 13.09
N GLN A 98 -9.60 17.98 13.69
CA GLN A 98 -8.64 17.54 14.70
C GLN A 98 -7.25 17.35 14.09
N ILE A 99 -7.14 16.72 12.93
CA ILE A 99 -5.89 16.58 12.18
C ILE A 99 -5.26 17.96 11.89
N GLN A 100 -6.08 18.91 11.41
CA GLN A 100 -5.61 20.28 11.14
C GLN A 100 -5.09 20.99 12.38
N THR A 101 -5.62 20.67 13.57
CA THR A 101 -5.07 21.19 14.83
C THR A 101 -3.66 20.65 15.09
N TYR A 102 -3.42 19.34 14.92
CA TYR A 102 -2.09 18.74 15.06
C TYR A 102 -1.07 19.30 14.06
N LEU A 103 -1.50 19.50 12.80
CA LEU A 103 -0.67 20.13 11.77
C LEU A 103 -0.29 21.57 12.14
N ARG A 104 -1.24 22.40 12.61
CA ARG A 104 -0.98 23.79 13.03
C ARG A 104 -0.11 23.88 14.27
N MET A 105 -0.22 22.92 15.18
CA MET A 105 0.65 22.83 16.37
C MET A 105 2.07 22.34 16.02
N GLY A 106 2.31 21.91 14.77
CA GLY A 106 3.61 21.39 14.34
C GLY A 106 3.94 20.00 14.86
N GLU A 107 2.98 19.27 15.41
CA GLU A 107 3.18 17.91 15.90
C GLU A 107 3.42 16.91 14.76
N ILE A 108 2.81 17.16 13.62
CA ILE A 108 2.98 16.41 12.36
C ILE A 108 3.03 17.39 11.17
N TYR A 109 3.70 16.98 10.11
CA TYR A 109 3.73 17.71 8.83
C TYR A 109 2.76 17.10 7.80
N GLN A 110 2.51 15.81 7.93
CA GLN A 110 1.56 15.04 7.15
C GLN A 110 1.06 13.85 7.96
N ILE A 111 -0.20 13.46 7.73
CA ILE A 111 -0.77 12.20 8.19
C ILE A 111 -1.57 11.55 7.08
N ASN A 112 -1.48 10.24 6.92
CA ASN A 112 -2.36 9.48 6.04
C ASN A 112 -3.55 8.98 6.87
N PHE A 113 -4.71 9.63 6.74
CA PHE A 113 -5.95 9.23 7.40
C PHE A 113 -6.76 8.29 6.52
N THR A 114 -7.33 7.23 7.13
CA THR A 114 -7.98 6.15 6.40
C THR A 114 -9.37 5.81 6.92
N HIS A 115 -10.20 5.26 6.03
CA HIS A 115 -11.50 4.73 6.41
C HIS A 115 -11.88 3.52 5.53
N PRO A 116 -12.68 2.58 6.06
CA PRO A 116 -13.09 1.41 5.32
C PRO A 116 -14.31 1.65 4.44
N LEU A 117 -14.34 0.94 3.29
CA LEU A 117 -15.53 0.62 2.54
C LEU A 117 -15.80 -0.87 2.70
N THR A 118 -17.06 -1.23 2.90
CA THR A 118 -17.48 -2.62 3.03
C THR A 118 -18.56 -2.95 2.01
N GLY A 119 -18.54 -4.17 1.52
CA GLY A 119 -19.50 -4.67 0.54
C GLY A 119 -19.63 -6.17 0.61
N ALA A 120 -20.39 -6.73 -0.31
CA ALA A 120 -20.57 -8.17 -0.46
C ALA A 120 -20.64 -8.56 -1.93
N THR A 121 -20.21 -9.79 -2.26
CA THR A 121 -20.35 -10.39 -3.59
C THR A 121 -20.37 -11.91 -3.50
N ASP A 122 -21.14 -12.55 -4.37
CA ASP A 122 -21.13 -14.00 -4.56
C ASP A 122 -20.06 -14.45 -5.56
N LEU A 123 -19.40 -13.52 -6.26
CA LEU A 123 -18.30 -13.85 -7.15
C LEU A 123 -17.15 -14.50 -6.39
N SER A 124 -16.50 -15.51 -7.00
CA SER A 124 -15.25 -16.02 -6.48
C SER A 124 -14.18 -14.92 -6.47
N ALA A 125 -13.26 -15.00 -5.52
CA ALA A 125 -12.17 -14.01 -5.47
C ALA A 125 -11.28 -14.04 -6.72
N ARG A 126 -11.10 -15.19 -7.35
CA ARG A 126 -10.37 -15.32 -8.62
C ARG A 126 -11.05 -14.59 -9.76
N THR A 127 -12.39 -14.77 -9.87
CA THR A 127 -13.21 -14.04 -10.85
C THR A 127 -13.13 -12.53 -10.62
N LEU A 128 -13.27 -12.10 -9.36
CA LEU A 128 -13.18 -10.70 -8.99
C LEU A 128 -11.81 -10.11 -9.31
N PHE A 129 -10.74 -10.85 -9.02
CA PHE A 129 -9.37 -10.45 -9.34
C PHE A 129 -9.18 -10.25 -10.84
N ALA A 130 -9.64 -11.19 -11.67
CA ALA A 130 -9.52 -11.10 -13.13
C ALA A 130 -10.36 -9.94 -13.68
N LYS A 131 -11.60 -9.72 -13.20
CA LYS A 131 -12.43 -8.58 -13.60
C LYS A 131 -11.75 -7.24 -13.28
N ILE A 132 -11.20 -7.08 -12.09
CA ILE A 132 -10.50 -5.84 -11.71
C ILE A 132 -9.24 -5.66 -12.56
N LEU A 133 -8.49 -6.73 -12.80
CA LEU A 133 -7.26 -6.69 -13.62
C LEU A 133 -7.56 -6.30 -15.08
N ALA A 134 -8.71 -6.72 -15.62
CA ALA A 134 -9.14 -6.38 -16.98
C ALA A 134 -9.41 -4.87 -17.14
N VAL A 135 -10.07 -4.23 -16.14
CA VAL A 135 -10.40 -2.80 -16.21
C VAL A 135 -9.29 -1.90 -15.67
N ASN A 136 -8.42 -2.45 -14.84
CA ASN A 136 -7.31 -1.72 -14.23
C ASN A 136 -6.03 -2.56 -14.28
N PRO A 137 -5.43 -2.74 -15.47
CA PRO A 137 -4.20 -3.51 -15.63
C PRO A 137 -3.07 -2.84 -14.88
N ILE A 138 -2.46 -3.57 -13.96
CA ILE A 138 -1.34 -3.10 -13.15
C ILE A 138 -0.27 -4.18 -13.08
N PRO A 139 1.01 -3.84 -13.33
CA PRO A 139 2.09 -4.76 -13.11
C PRO A 139 2.19 -5.11 -11.62
N ASN A 140 2.50 -6.36 -11.33
CA ASN A 140 2.64 -6.90 -9.97
C ASN A 140 1.35 -6.88 -9.13
N ALA A 141 0.18 -7.02 -9.76
CA ALA A 141 -1.02 -7.41 -9.03
C ALA A 141 -0.78 -8.75 -8.33
N LEU A 142 -1.34 -8.91 -7.12
CA LEU A 142 -1.13 -10.11 -6.31
C LEU A 142 -2.47 -10.64 -5.83
N TYR A 143 -2.73 -11.92 -6.10
CA TYR A 143 -3.80 -12.70 -5.50
C TYR A 143 -3.19 -13.71 -4.51
N LEU A 144 -3.67 -13.71 -3.28
CA LEU A 144 -3.23 -14.63 -2.24
C LEU A 144 -4.45 -15.24 -1.57
N GLU A 145 -4.47 -16.56 -1.52
CA GLU A 145 -5.50 -17.36 -0.88
C GLU A 145 -4.98 -17.88 0.47
N GLY A 146 -5.67 -17.52 1.55
CA GLY A 146 -5.47 -18.05 2.89
C GLY A 146 -6.51 -19.12 3.22
N GLU A 147 -6.54 -19.58 4.47
CA GLU A 147 -7.48 -20.65 4.89
C GLU A 147 -8.96 -20.18 4.87
N ASN A 148 -9.22 -18.95 5.25
CA ASN A 148 -10.57 -18.40 5.37
C ASN A 148 -10.64 -16.94 4.89
N PHE A 149 -9.71 -16.53 4.05
CA PHE A 149 -9.64 -15.20 3.45
C PHE A 149 -8.94 -15.24 2.11
N GLU A 150 -9.25 -14.29 1.27
CA GLU A 150 -8.52 -14.03 0.03
C GLU A 150 -8.11 -12.55 -0.03
N ILE A 151 -6.94 -12.28 -0.57
CA ILE A 151 -6.37 -10.95 -0.74
C ILE A 151 -6.19 -10.68 -2.23
N LEU A 152 -6.74 -9.58 -2.70
CA LEU A 152 -6.65 -9.10 -4.07
C LEU A 152 -5.97 -7.73 -4.02
N SER A 153 -4.67 -7.69 -4.30
CA SER A 153 -3.87 -6.46 -4.22
C SER A 153 -3.50 -5.94 -5.61
N PHE A 154 -3.83 -4.68 -5.85
CA PHE A 154 -3.54 -3.95 -7.09
C PHE A 154 -2.68 -2.71 -6.77
N SER A 155 -1.70 -2.90 -5.90
CA SER A 155 -0.88 -1.78 -5.44
C SER A 155 0.07 -1.26 -6.51
N PRO A 156 0.04 0.04 -6.82
CA PRO A 156 1.01 0.68 -7.70
C PRO A 156 2.32 1.02 -6.99
N GLU A 157 2.31 1.12 -5.66
CA GLU A 157 3.40 1.71 -4.88
C GLU A 157 4.37 0.66 -4.35
N SER A 158 5.64 0.78 -4.74
CA SER A 158 6.72 -0.02 -4.19
C SER A 158 7.07 0.47 -2.79
N PHE A 159 7.00 -0.42 -1.80
CA PHE A 159 7.51 -0.12 -0.46
C PHE A 159 9.03 -0.18 -0.46
N LEU A 160 9.59 -1.34 -0.78
CA LEU A 160 11.02 -1.51 -0.99
C LEU A 160 11.30 -2.68 -1.93
N LYS A 161 12.37 -2.57 -2.68
CA LYS A 161 12.97 -3.66 -3.44
C LYS A 161 14.41 -3.81 -3.01
N ILE A 162 14.82 -5.05 -2.70
CA ILE A 162 16.20 -5.38 -2.33
C ILE A 162 16.69 -6.42 -3.32
N GLN A 163 17.79 -6.13 -3.99
CA GLN A 163 18.43 -7.03 -4.93
C GLN A 163 19.96 -6.91 -4.82
N ASN A 164 20.66 -8.01 -4.63
CA ASN A 164 22.11 -8.03 -4.54
C ASN A 164 22.66 -6.99 -3.53
N ASN A 165 22.09 -6.93 -2.35
CA ASN A 165 22.45 -5.99 -1.28
C ASN A 165 22.18 -4.50 -1.58
N GLN A 166 21.55 -4.18 -2.72
CA GLN A 166 21.06 -2.84 -3.05
C GLN A 166 19.58 -2.74 -2.66
N ILE A 167 19.22 -1.70 -1.93
CA ILE A 167 17.84 -1.36 -1.60
C ILE A 167 17.37 -0.18 -2.42
N GLU A 168 16.14 -0.25 -2.87
CA GLU A 168 15.46 0.81 -3.61
C GLU A 168 14.08 1.05 -3.04
N THR A 169 13.66 2.31 -2.97
CA THR A 169 12.25 2.70 -2.73
C THR A 169 11.83 3.76 -3.74
N ARG A 170 10.52 3.74 -4.09
CA ARG A 170 9.96 4.64 -5.10
C ARG A 170 8.68 5.29 -4.59
N PRO A 171 8.76 6.38 -3.82
CA PRO A 171 7.58 7.12 -3.43
C PRO A 171 6.88 7.71 -4.66
N ILE A 172 5.56 7.58 -4.68
CA ILE A 172 4.69 8.17 -5.71
C ILE A 172 3.88 9.27 -5.03
N LYS A 173 3.92 10.47 -5.60
CA LYS A 173 3.04 11.59 -5.28
C LYS A 173 2.72 12.34 -6.55
N GLY A 174 1.51 12.88 -6.61
CA GLY A 174 1.05 13.54 -7.80
C GLY A 174 0.49 12.59 -8.85
N THR A 175 -0.75 12.84 -9.21
CA THR A 175 -1.48 12.05 -10.20
C THR A 175 -2.30 12.98 -11.09
N ALA A 176 -2.18 12.81 -12.40
CA ALA A 176 -3.05 13.46 -13.38
C ALA A 176 -3.74 12.38 -14.23
N ALA A 177 -5.04 12.58 -14.51
CA ALA A 177 -5.78 11.70 -15.39
C ALA A 177 -5.19 11.76 -16.80
N ARG A 178 -5.21 10.62 -17.51
CA ARG A 178 -4.87 10.55 -18.92
C ARG A 178 -6.12 10.65 -19.80
N THR A 179 -5.93 11.14 -21.01
CA THR A 179 -6.99 11.23 -22.00
C THR A 179 -6.54 10.65 -23.35
N ALA A 180 -7.50 10.28 -24.19
CA ALA A 180 -7.22 9.81 -25.54
C ALA A 180 -6.78 10.96 -26.49
N ILE A 181 -6.97 12.22 -26.12
CA ILE A 181 -6.60 13.40 -26.91
C ILE A 181 -5.14 13.80 -26.55
N PRO A 182 -4.18 13.61 -27.47
CA PRO A 182 -2.75 13.77 -27.16
C PRO A 182 -2.37 15.16 -26.62
N ALA A 183 -2.90 16.23 -27.18
CA ALA A 183 -2.64 17.61 -26.74
C ALA A 183 -3.13 17.84 -25.30
N LYS A 184 -4.33 17.34 -24.96
CA LYS A 184 -4.89 17.43 -23.61
C LYS A 184 -4.11 16.55 -22.61
N ASP A 185 -3.70 15.33 -23.02
CA ASP A 185 -2.89 14.42 -22.20
C ASP A 185 -1.54 15.06 -21.83
N LEU A 186 -0.91 15.73 -22.81
CA LEU A 186 0.35 16.47 -22.59
C LEU A 186 0.17 17.69 -21.68
N SER A 187 -0.93 18.44 -21.85
CA SER A 187 -1.29 19.59 -21.00
C SER A 187 -1.48 19.16 -19.55
N LEU A 188 -2.20 18.06 -19.29
CA LEU A 188 -2.39 17.50 -17.95
C LEU A 188 -1.08 17.04 -17.31
N LYS A 189 -0.19 16.41 -18.10
CA LYS A 189 1.16 16.07 -17.64
C LYS A 189 1.96 17.33 -17.26
N LYS A 190 1.89 18.38 -18.09
CA LYS A 190 2.59 19.65 -17.84
C LYS A 190 2.08 20.33 -16.58
N SER A 191 0.75 20.41 -16.38
CA SER A 191 0.15 20.94 -15.16
C SER A 191 0.63 20.20 -13.91
N LEU A 192 0.70 18.86 -13.98
CA LEU A 192 1.27 18.04 -12.91
C LEU A 192 2.75 18.36 -12.68
N GLN A 193 3.51 18.59 -13.75
CA GLN A 193 4.93 18.92 -13.70
C GLN A 193 5.18 20.29 -13.05
N GLU A 194 4.32 21.25 -13.29
CA GLU A 194 4.46 22.64 -12.83
C GLU A 194 3.84 22.87 -11.43
N SER A 195 3.05 21.91 -10.91
CA SER A 195 2.40 22.03 -9.60
C SER A 195 3.39 22.17 -8.45
N PRO A 196 3.43 23.32 -7.74
CA PRO A 196 4.28 23.50 -6.57
C PRO A 196 3.88 22.57 -5.39
N LYS A 197 2.58 22.34 -5.22
CA LYS A 197 2.03 21.46 -4.18
C LYS A 197 2.56 20.03 -4.35
N GLU A 198 2.37 19.46 -5.54
CA GLU A 198 2.80 18.07 -5.82
C GLU A 198 4.33 17.92 -5.70
N LYS A 199 5.08 18.96 -6.03
CA LYS A 199 6.53 19.01 -5.86
C LYS A 199 6.91 19.00 -4.38
N ALA A 200 6.25 19.80 -3.56
CA ALA A 200 6.53 19.90 -2.12
C ALA A 200 6.20 18.57 -1.42
N GLU A 201 5.04 17.98 -1.73
CA GLU A 201 4.63 16.69 -1.17
C GLU A 201 5.61 15.56 -1.54
N LEU A 202 6.01 15.46 -2.82
CA LEU A 202 6.97 14.43 -3.24
C LEU A 202 8.35 14.63 -2.60
N ASN A 203 8.81 15.88 -2.44
CA ASN A 203 10.09 16.18 -1.79
C ASN A 203 10.04 15.76 -0.31
N MET A 204 8.97 16.10 0.41
CA MET A 204 8.81 15.75 1.82
C MET A 204 8.84 14.22 2.03
N ILE A 205 8.12 13.46 1.22
CA ILE A 205 8.12 12.00 1.32
C ILE A 205 9.47 11.42 0.88
N THR A 206 10.13 12.02 -0.11
CA THR A 206 11.47 11.62 -0.53
C THR A 206 12.47 11.76 0.63
N ASP A 207 12.43 12.87 1.35
CA ASP A 207 13.32 13.10 2.50
C ASP A 207 13.00 12.18 3.68
N LEU A 208 11.71 11.91 3.94
CA LEU A 208 11.30 10.92 4.94
C LEU A 208 11.88 9.53 4.62
N LEU A 209 11.75 9.07 3.37
CA LEU A 209 12.26 7.76 2.97
C LEU A 209 13.79 7.72 2.88
N ARG A 210 14.47 8.83 2.57
CA ARG A 210 15.93 8.92 2.71
C ARG A 210 16.36 8.71 4.16
N ASN A 211 15.65 9.33 5.10
CA ASN A 211 15.90 9.14 6.53
C ASN A 211 15.67 7.67 6.95
N ASP A 212 14.58 7.03 6.48
CA ASP A 212 14.32 5.62 6.76
C ASP A 212 15.44 4.72 6.18
N LEU A 213 15.89 4.96 4.95
CA LEU A 213 16.99 4.22 4.32
C LEU A 213 18.32 4.39 5.06
N ASN A 214 18.62 5.58 5.56
CA ASN A 214 19.86 5.82 6.33
C ASN A 214 19.96 4.95 7.59
N GLN A 215 18.83 4.48 8.13
CA GLN A 215 18.83 3.60 9.30
C GLN A 215 19.25 2.16 9.00
N VAL A 216 19.21 1.74 7.72
CA VAL A 216 19.44 0.36 7.28
C VAL A 216 20.57 0.23 6.26
N CYS A 217 21.05 1.33 5.71
CA CYS A 217 22.10 1.39 4.71
C CYS A 217 23.46 1.76 5.31
N ARG A 218 24.50 1.48 4.57
CA ARG A 218 25.87 1.94 4.88
C ARG A 218 25.91 3.47 4.86
N PRO A 219 26.60 4.12 5.80
CA PRO A 219 26.75 5.57 5.82
C PRO A 219 27.24 6.10 4.45
N GLY A 220 26.61 7.17 3.96
CA GLY A 220 26.96 7.82 2.70
C GLY A 220 26.50 7.09 1.42
N SER A 221 25.88 5.89 1.54
CA SER A 221 25.44 5.13 0.36
C SER A 221 24.02 5.50 -0.11
N VAL A 222 23.23 6.22 0.69
CA VAL A 222 21.88 6.60 0.31
C VAL A 222 21.89 7.76 -0.66
N GLN A 223 21.30 7.54 -1.84
CA GLN A 223 21.29 8.50 -2.93
C GLN A 223 19.90 8.67 -3.54
N LEU A 224 19.55 9.90 -3.87
CA LEU A 224 18.41 10.21 -4.73
C LEU A 224 18.86 10.03 -6.19
N THR A 225 18.67 8.84 -6.73
CA THR A 225 19.13 8.49 -8.09
C THR A 225 18.22 9.01 -9.19
N ALA A 226 16.98 9.37 -8.85
CA ALA A 226 16.09 10.08 -9.75
C ALA A 226 15.10 10.92 -8.96
N ALA A 227 14.98 12.19 -9.30
CA ALA A 227 14.04 13.11 -8.72
C ALA A 227 12.90 13.38 -9.71
N ARG A 228 11.66 13.22 -9.25
CA ARG A 228 10.45 13.66 -9.95
C ARG A 228 10.33 13.16 -11.39
N LEU A 229 10.49 11.86 -11.58
CA LEU A 229 10.24 11.21 -12.87
C LEU A 229 8.73 11.02 -13.10
N PHE A 230 8.36 10.91 -14.38
CA PHE A 230 7.00 10.63 -14.80
C PHE A 230 6.82 9.17 -15.20
N GLN A 231 5.85 8.51 -14.62
CA GLN A 231 5.41 7.18 -15.03
C GLN A 231 4.08 7.27 -15.78
N LYS A 232 4.09 6.77 -17.01
CA LYS A 232 2.88 6.63 -17.82
C LYS A 232 2.18 5.35 -17.44
N CYS A 233 1.01 5.46 -16.82
CA CYS A 233 0.11 4.35 -16.54
C CYS A 233 -1.07 4.36 -17.54
N PRO A 234 -1.86 3.29 -17.67
CA PRO A 234 -2.98 3.26 -18.62
C PRO A 234 -3.96 4.43 -18.46
N GLN A 235 -4.34 4.76 -17.24
CA GLN A 235 -5.37 5.77 -16.94
C GLN A 235 -4.84 7.05 -16.33
N VAL A 236 -3.58 7.08 -15.86
CA VAL A 236 -3.02 8.22 -15.14
C VAL A 236 -1.53 8.42 -15.44
N TRP A 237 -1.07 9.67 -15.28
CA TRP A 237 0.32 10.02 -15.06
C TRP A 237 0.60 10.03 -13.57
N HIS A 238 1.70 9.41 -13.16
CA HIS A 238 2.25 9.55 -11.81
C HIS A 238 3.59 10.25 -11.83
N THR A 239 3.89 11.01 -10.77
CA THR A 239 5.26 11.43 -10.49
C THR A 239 5.83 10.58 -9.36
N TYR A 240 7.12 10.24 -9.48
CA TYR A 240 7.83 9.47 -8.47
C TYR A 240 9.29 9.91 -8.36
N SER A 241 9.88 9.67 -7.22
CA SER A 241 11.34 9.74 -7.02
C SER A 241 11.90 8.32 -6.85
N ARG A 242 13.18 8.15 -7.03
CA ARG A 242 13.89 6.88 -6.81
C ARG A 242 15.05 7.11 -5.87
N ILE A 243 15.03 6.40 -4.75
CA ILE A 243 16.05 6.48 -3.71
C ILE A 243 16.67 5.09 -3.60
N THR A 244 17.99 5.02 -3.59
CA THR A 244 18.74 3.77 -3.49
C THR A 244 19.77 3.84 -2.39
N GLY A 245 20.22 2.67 -1.91
CA GLY A 245 21.30 2.57 -0.94
C GLY A 245 21.88 1.17 -0.89
N THR A 246 23.07 1.03 -0.28
CA THR A 246 23.69 -0.27 -0.02
C THR A 246 23.38 -0.72 1.40
N LEU A 247 22.79 -1.89 1.56
CA LEU A 247 22.40 -2.39 2.88
C LEU A 247 23.60 -2.58 3.82
N ALA A 248 23.39 -2.21 5.08
CA ALA A 248 24.27 -2.52 6.21
C ALA A 248 23.72 -3.65 7.10
N THR A 249 22.51 -4.14 6.80
CA THR A 249 21.81 -5.15 7.59
C THR A 249 21.19 -6.22 6.67
N SER A 250 20.59 -7.27 7.26
CA SER A 250 19.91 -8.28 6.44
C SER A 250 18.64 -7.73 5.77
N PRO A 251 18.25 -8.25 4.59
CA PRO A 251 17.05 -7.79 3.88
C PRO A 251 15.78 -7.79 4.74
N LEU A 252 15.53 -8.86 5.51
CA LEU A 252 14.37 -8.94 6.40
C LEU A 252 14.44 -7.92 7.53
N ALA A 253 15.62 -7.70 8.12
CA ALA A 253 15.79 -6.69 9.16
C ALA A 253 15.56 -5.26 8.60
N ALA A 254 16.00 -4.99 7.36
CA ALA A 254 15.72 -3.73 6.68
C ALA A 254 14.22 -3.53 6.46
N LEU A 255 13.51 -4.55 5.97
CA LEU A 255 12.04 -4.52 5.80
C LEU A 255 11.33 -4.14 7.10
N LEU A 256 11.67 -4.80 8.20
CA LEU A 256 11.05 -4.55 9.51
C LEU A 256 11.40 -3.18 10.09
N LYS A 257 12.64 -2.73 9.93
CA LYS A 257 13.09 -1.44 10.48
C LYS A 257 12.52 -0.23 9.74
N MET A 258 12.28 -0.36 8.43
CA MET A 258 11.63 0.68 7.65
C MET A 258 10.10 0.69 7.81
N PHE A 259 9.53 -0.40 8.33
CA PHE A 259 8.07 -0.56 8.46
C PHE A 259 7.49 0.31 9.60
N PRO A 260 6.27 0.89 9.42
CA PRO A 260 5.48 0.92 8.18
C PRO A 260 5.99 1.97 7.20
N GLY A 261 5.49 1.94 5.96
CA GLY A 261 5.83 2.94 4.96
C GLY A 261 5.49 4.36 5.41
N GLY A 262 6.45 5.29 5.31
CA GLY A 262 6.24 6.67 5.72
C GLY A 262 5.16 7.38 4.88
N SER A 263 5.08 7.09 3.58
CA SER A 263 4.09 7.67 2.65
C SER A 263 2.62 7.41 3.03
N VAL A 264 2.37 6.31 3.77
CA VAL A 264 1.02 5.87 4.19
C VAL A 264 0.81 5.95 5.70
N THR A 265 1.74 6.57 6.41
CA THR A 265 1.67 6.80 7.86
C THR A 265 1.65 8.29 8.14
N GLY A 266 2.77 8.96 7.98
CA GLY A 266 2.94 10.39 8.21
C GLY A 266 4.32 10.74 8.73
N CYS A 267 4.53 12.01 8.97
CA CYS A 267 5.81 12.56 9.41
C CYS A 267 5.60 13.57 10.55
N PRO A 268 6.30 13.43 11.70
CA PRO A 268 7.17 12.32 12.13
C PRO A 268 6.40 11.00 12.31
N LYS A 269 7.00 9.87 11.93
CA LYS A 269 6.32 8.57 11.83
C LYS A 269 5.68 8.12 13.15
N LYS A 270 6.41 8.18 14.27
CA LYS A 270 5.90 7.74 15.58
C LYS A 270 4.71 8.59 16.03
N ARG A 271 4.81 9.92 15.91
CA ARG A 271 3.70 10.81 16.30
C ARG A 271 2.47 10.62 15.41
N ALA A 272 2.68 10.40 14.12
CA ALA A 272 1.59 10.06 13.21
C ALA A 272 0.89 8.75 13.60
N LEU A 273 1.63 7.70 14.02
CA LEU A 273 1.04 6.45 14.53
C LEU A 273 0.17 6.67 15.76
N GLU A 274 0.60 7.51 16.71
CA GLU A 274 -0.16 7.85 17.92
C GLU A 274 -1.47 8.57 17.55
N ILE A 275 -1.42 9.54 16.64
CA ILE A 275 -2.59 10.29 16.18
C ILE A 275 -3.54 9.38 15.37
N ILE A 276 -3.02 8.46 14.55
CA ILE A 276 -3.82 7.47 13.84
C ILE A 276 -4.59 6.60 14.83
N GLU A 277 -3.94 6.14 15.90
CA GLU A 277 -4.57 5.36 16.97
C GLU A 277 -5.70 6.13 17.66
N GLU A 278 -5.53 7.43 17.84
CA GLU A 278 -6.53 8.30 18.46
C GLU A 278 -7.75 8.55 17.57
N LEU A 279 -7.53 8.72 16.26
CA LEU A 279 -8.54 9.24 15.34
C LEU A 279 -9.25 8.18 14.48
N GLU A 280 -8.60 7.06 14.18
CA GLU A 280 -9.24 5.99 13.43
C GLU A 280 -10.13 5.13 14.33
N SER A 281 -11.24 4.64 13.79
CA SER A 281 -12.23 3.88 14.56
C SER A 281 -11.92 2.39 14.70
N GLN A 282 -10.94 1.90 13.97
CA GLN A 282 -10.55 0.49 13.92
C GLN A 282 -9.12 0.33 13.39
N ARG A 283 -8.50 -0.80 13.68
CA ARG A 283 -7.17 -1.14 13.13
C ARG A 283 -7.23 -1.25 11.62
N ARG A 284 -6.13 -0.92 10.97
CA ARG A 284 -6.00 -1.01 9.52
C ARG A 284 -5.88 -2.43 8.99
N GLY A 285 -5.42 -3.36 9.83
CA GLY A 285 -5.13 -4.72 9.39
C GLY A 285 -4.03 -4.74 8.33
N LEU A 286 -4.29 -5.43 7.22
CA LEU A 286 -3.35 -5.47 6.09
C LEU A 286 -3.21 -4.13 5.38
N TYR A 287 -4.25 -3.30 5.35
CA TYR A 287 -4.22 -2.04 4.59
C TYR A 287 -3.07 -1.14 5.04
N THR A 288 -2.34 -0.58 4.10
CA THR A 288 -1.09 0.19 4.32
C THR A 288 0.07 -0.59 4.97
N GLY A 289 -0.09 -1.90 5.16
CA GLY A 289 1.00 -2.81 5.48
C GLY A 289 1.90 -3.09 4.28
N ALA A 290 2.63 -4.18 4.30
CA ALA A 290 3.52 -4.59 3.22
C ALA A 290 3.14 -5.97 2.70
N ILE A 291 3.01 -6.12 1.37
CA ILE A 291 2.70 -7.39 0.69
C ILE A 291 3.69 -7.61 -0.44
N GLY A 292 4.19 -8.84 -0.58
CA GLY A 292 5.19 -9.10 -1.61
C GLY A 292 5.83 -10.47 -1.49
N GLN A 293 7.06 -10.54 -1.96
CA GLN A 293 7.80 -11.80 -2.07
C GLN A 293 9.25 -11.68 -1.61
N ILE A 294 9.78 -12.84 -1.23
CA ILE A 294 11.21 -13.10 -1.05
C ILE A 294 11.57 -14.20 -2.05
N ASP A 295 12.47 -13.91 -2.98
CA ASP A 295 12.88 -14.87 -3.99
C ASP A 295 13.84 -15.94 -3.41
N PRO A 296 14.15 -17.02 -4.15
CA PRO A 296 15.08 -18.05 -3.70
C PRO A 296 16.49 -17.55 -3.38
N GLN A 297 16.92 -16.45 -3.97
CA GLN A 297 18.20 -15.81 -3.72
C GLN A 297 18.19 -14.92 -2.47
N GLY A 298 17.00 -14.71 -1.86
CA GLY A 298 16.81 -13.85 -0.69
C GLY A 298 16.61 -12.38 -1.00
N ASN A 299 16.38 -12.03 -2.27
CA ASN A 299 15.97 -10.68 -2.66
C ASN A 299 14.51 -10.44 -2.26
N LEU A 300 14.16 -9.20 -1.99
CA LEU A 300 12.82 -8.79 -1.57
C LEU A 300 12.18 -7.85 -2.61
N ASP A 301 10.89 -8.05 -2.87
CA ASP A 301 10.06 -7.08 -3.59
C ASP A 301 8.73 -6.96 -2.85
N PHE A 302 8.59 -5.88 -2.08
CA PHE A 302 7.40 -5.59 -1.28
C PHE A 302 6.75 -4.28 -1.71
N ARG A 303 5.42 -4.30 -1.73
CA ARG A 303 4.57 -3.16 -2.03
C ARG A 303 3.79 -2.74 -0.81
N ILE A 304 3.44 -1.46 -0.75
CA ILE A 304 2.47 -0.95 0.22
C ILE A 304 1.11 -1.60 -0.09
N ALA A 305 0.46 -2.21 0.89
CA ALA A 305 -0.84 -2.87 0.69
C ALA A 305 -1.99 -1.85 0.61
N ILE A 306 -1.98 -1.03 -0.45
CA ILE A 306 -3.08 -0.12 -0.84
C ILE A 306 -3.78 -0.68 -2.07
N ARG A 307 -4.98 -0.18 -2.38
CA ARG A 307 -5.80 -0.73 -3.48
C ARG A 307 -5.95 -2.25 -3.36
N THR A 308 -6.22 -2.68 -2.14
CA THR A 308 -6.24 -4.09 -1.76
C THR A 308 -7.60 -4.44 -1.18
N ILE A 309 -8.27 -5.41 -1.79
CA ILE A 309 -9.52 -5.98 -1.31
C ILE A 309 -9.19 -7.22 -0.48
N ILE A 310 -9.87 -7.35 0.65
CA ILE A 310 -9.90 -8.57 1.44
C ILE A 310 -11.31 -9.15 1.31
N LYS A 311 -11.37 -10.40 0.90
CA LYS A 311 -12.62 -11.16 0.80
C LYS A 311 -12.63 -12.25 1.85
N LYS A 312 -13.75 -12.35 2.59
CA LYS A 312 -14.06 -13.45 3.50
C LYS A 312 -15.47 -13.94 3.20
N GLN A 313 -15.57 -15.14 2.68
CA GLN A 313 -16.84 -15.67 2.17
C GLN A 313 -17.44 -14.68 1.15
N THR A 314 -18.62 -14.12 1.40
CA THR A 314 -19.26 -13.10 0.55
C THR A 314 -18.84 -11.67 0.90
N ARG A 315 -18.24 -11.43 2.07
CA ARG A 315 -17.91 -10.07 2.55
C ARG A 315 -16.66 -9.54 1.90
N LEU A 316 -16.72 -8.28 1.47
CA LEU A 316 -15.60 -7.53 0.93
C LEU A 316 -15.23 -6.37 1.86
N SER A 317 -13.94 -6.14 2.03
CA SER A 317 -13.40 -4.96 2.70
C SER A 317 -12.34 -4.32 1.80
N LEU A 318 -12.51 -3.03 1.53
CA LEU A 318 -11.57 -2.16 0.83
C LEU A 318 -11.34 -0.93 1.70
N GLN A 319 -10.12 -0.70 2.14
CA GLN A 319 -9.81 0.55 2.83
C GLN A 319 -9.23 1.56 1.85
N VAL A 320 -9.50 2.83 2.12
CA VAL A 320 -9.02 3.97 1.37
C VAL A 320 -8.50 5.04 2.32
N GLY A 321 -7.64 5.90 1.83
CA GLY A 321 -7.09 7.01 2.61
C GLY A 321 -6.44 8.06 1.74
N SER A 322 -6.18 9.20 2.35
CA SER A 322 -5.45 10.31 1.72
C SER A 322 -4.43 10.91 2.68
N GLY A 323 -3.40 11.51 2.11
CA GLY A 323 -2.34 12.19 2.86
C GLY A 323 -2.73 13.63 3.15
N ILE A 324 -3.13 13.93 4.37
CA ILE A 324 -3.57 15.25 4.80
C ILE A 324 -2.35 16.09 5.21
N VAL A 325 -2.25 17.28 4.62
CA VAL A 325 -1.26 18.33 4.91
C VAL A 325 -1.96 19.62 5.32
N ILE A 326 -1.20 20.64 5.69
CA ILE A 326 -1.75 21.91 6.19
C ILE A 326 -2.70 22.60 5.19
N ASP A 327 -2.41 22.51 3.89
CA ASP A 327 -3.18 23.13 2.81
C ASP A 327 -4.33 22.25 2.29
N SER A 328 -4.55 21.08 2.87
CA SER A 328 -5.64 20.18 2.49
C SER A 328 -7.00 20.72 2.90
N THR A 329 -8.05 20.35 2.15
CA THR A 329 -9.47 20.58 2.51
C THR A 329 -10.18 19.24 2.71
N ALA A 330 -11.13 19.19 3.63
CA ALA A 330 -11.83 17.95 3.98
C ALA A 330 -12.59 17.35 2.79
N GLU A 331 -13.22 18.21 1.98
CA GLU A 331 -14.00 17.83 0.82
C GLU A 331 -13.13 17.19 -0.27
N ALA A 332 -11.97 17.83 -0.57
CA ALA A 332 -11.04 17.33 -1.57
C ALA A 332 -10.44 15.99 -1.15
N GLU A 333 -9.98 15.88 0.10
CA GLU A 333 -9.38 14.65 0.61
C GLU A 333 -10.40 13.50 0.68
N PHE A 334 -11.62 13.76 1.14
CA PHE A 334 -12.68 12.74 1.15
C PHE A 334 -13.04 12.29 -0.27
N ALA A 335 -13.20 13.23 -1.22
CA ALA A 335 -13.46 12.91 -2.61
C ALA A 335 -12.31 12.08 -3.22
N GLU A 336 -11.05 12.40 -2.90
CA GLU A 336 -9.88 11.63 -3.34
C GLU A 336 -9.93 10.19 -2.84
N THR A 337 -10.32 9.95 -1.57
CA THR A 337 -10.44 8.58 -1.04
C THR A 337 -11.45 7.76 -1.84
N LEU A 338 -12.61 8.34 -2.18
CA LEU A 338 -13.65 7.68 -2.97
C LEU A 338 -13.20 7.45 -4.42
N GLN A 339 -12.48 8.40 -5.00
CA GLN A 339 -11.90 8.26 -6.34
C GLN A 339 -10.93 7.08 -6.42
N LYS A 340 -10.15 6.83 -5.36
CA LYS A 340 -9.24 5.67 -5.28
C LYS A 340 -9.98 4.34 -5.26
N ALA A 341 -11.24 4.30 -4.78
CA ALA A 341 -12.08 3.11 -4.79
C ALA A 341 -12.77 2.86 -6.14
N LYS A 342 -12.94 3.89 -6.98
CA LYS A 342 -13.75 3.85 -8.20
C LYS A 342 -13.43 2.69 -9.16
N PRO A 343 -12.16 2.35 -9.47
CA PRO A 343 -11.86 1.22 -10.37
C PRO A 343 -12.39 -0.12 -9.85
N PHE A 344 -12.38 -0.31 -8.54
CA PHE A 344 -12.89 -1.53 -7.89
C PHE A 344 -14.41 -1.59 -7.95
N LEU A 345 -15.08 -0.45 -7.73
CA LEU A 345 -16.52 -0.33 -7.83
C LEU A 345 -17.00 -0.61 -9.26
N GLN A 346 -16.29 -0.10 -10.28
CA GLN A 346 -16.60 -0.33 -11.68
C GLN A 346 -16.44 -1.79 -12.11
N ALA A 347 -15.40 -2.48 -11.64
CA ALA A 347 -15.17 -3.88 -11.97
C ALA A 347 -16.22 -4.82 -11.38
N LEU A 348 -16.90 -4.36 -10.37
CA LEU A 348 -17.93 -5.09 -9.67
C LEU A 348 -19.35 -4.77 -10.24
N ALA A 349 -19.57 -3.65 -10.92
CA ALA A 349 -20.79 -3.31 -11.63
C ALA A 349 -20.93 -4.15 -12.90
#